data_0c92150d33a408f301548c2b929d1675
#
_entry.id   0c92150d33a408f301548c2b929d1675
#
_cell.length_a   1.000
_cell.length_b   1.000
_cell.length_c   1.000
_cell.angle_alpha   90.00
_cell.angle_beta   90.00
_cell.angle_gamma   90.00
#
_symmetry.space_group_name_H-M   'P 1'
#
loop_
_entity.id
_entity.type
_entity.pdbx_description
1 polymer ?
#
loop_
_entity_poly.entity_id
_entity_poly.type
_entity_poly.pdbx_seq_one_letter_code
_entity_poly.pdbx_strand_id
1 'polypeptide(L)'
;MNPGNNVFTARDYMTYGDILSKQKKYGEAGAQYEKAYELDNTRTDILKVLSDTYERNKDYVKAIDTYEKYMNADTVNNQRVMDYYLLGQICYSAGQAAQDSVELMNMYLLKADTMFQVVIERSPMDYRGYLWRSRAAAVRDPELKEGLAKPLYEETLTVLDQDPSNKEKAATKRVYIEAYKYLGYYNYLQTTNPAKKNEAIAATKDYWNKMLELDPGNTEILEALKTLDSL
;
A
#
# COMPACT_ATOMS: atom_id res chain seq x y z
N MET A 1 14.45 54.05 14.48
CA MET A 1 13.86 52.69 14.47
C MET A 1 14.04 52.10 13.07
N ASN A 2 14.99 51.19 12.89
CA ASN A 2 15.11 50.49 11.63
C ASN A 2 13.88 49.57 11.49
N PRO A 3 13.09 49.66 10.40
CA PRO A 3 12.11 48.65 10.11
C PRO A 3 12.90 47.38 9.79
N GLY A 4 12.92 46.44 10.74
CA GLY A 4 13.64 45.19 10.57
C GLY A 4 13.17 44.52 9.29
N ASN A 5 14.11 44.18 8.43
CA ASN A 5 13.91 43.28 7.33
C ASN A 5 13.36 41.96 7.98
N ASN A 6 12.05 41.79 7.96
CA ASN A 6 11.43 40.52 8.34
C ASN A 6 11.79 39.50 7.26
N VAL A 7 13.03 38.97 7.35
CA VAL A 7 13.44 37.85 6.50
C VAL A 7 12.77 36.61 7.07
N PHE A 8 11.82 36.03 6.34
CA PHE A 8 11.19 34.77 6.71
C PHE A 8 12.25 33.69 6.80
N THR A 9 12.19 32.93 7.88
CA THR A 9 13.07 31.78 8.15
C THR A 9 12.48 30.49 7.61
N ALA A 10 13.29 29.43 7.52
CA ALA A 10 12.79 28.08 7.18
C ALA A 10 11.64 27.66 8.07
N ARG A 11 11.69 28.00 9.37
CA ARG A 11 10.63 27.71 10.34
C ARG A 11 9.31 28.44 10.03
N ASP A 12 9.39 29.68 9.58
CA ASP A 12 8.19 30.47 9.22
C ASP A 12 7.49 29.85 7.99
N TYR A 13 8.27 29.45 6.98
CA TYR A 13 7.75 28.74 5.81
C TYR A 13 7.17 27.38 6.17
N MET A 14 7.81 26.61 7.06
CA MET A 14 7.25 25.35 7.58
C MET A 14 5.90 25.59 8.25
N THR A 15 5.83 26.57 9.16
CA THR A 15 4.59 26.89 9.89
C THR A 15 3.47 27.31 8.91
N TYR A 16 3.80 28.08 7.89
CA TYR A 16 2.81 28.47 6.89
C TYR A 16 2.37 27.29 6.02
N GLY A 17 3.29 26.42 5.63
CA GLY A 17 2.99 25.16 4.96
C GLY A 17 2.05 24.27 5.76
N ASP A 18 2.28 24.14 7.08
CA ASP A 18 1.44 23.36 7.99
C ASP A 18 -0.01 23.91 8.03
N ILE A 19 -0.17 25.23 8.06
CA ILE A 19 -1.51 25.87 8.03
C ILE A 19 -2.22 25.55 6.72
N LEU A 20 -1.54 25.68 5.60
CA LEU A 20 -2.09 25.40 4.26
C LEU A 20 -2.44 23.90 4.11
N SER A 21 -1.59 23.01 4.60
CA SER A 21 -1.83 21.56 4.60
C SER A 21 -3.08 21.19 5.41
N LYS A 22 -3.29 21.77 6.60
CA LYS A 22 -4.51 21.62 7.40
C LYS A 22 -5.75 22.12 6.66
N GLN A 23 -5.61 23.12 5.81
CA GLN A 23 -6.67 23.60 4.92
C GLN A 23 -6.83 22.75 3.64
N LYS A 24 -6.06 21.66 3.50
CA LYS A 24 -6.01 20.78 2.32
C LYS A 24 -5.53 21.51 1.03
N LYS A 25 -4.85 22.63 1.16
CA LYS A 25 -4.23 23.38 0.06
C LYS A 25 -2.83 22.84 -0.22
N TYR A 26 -2.77 21.57 -0.64
CA TYR A 26 -1.52 20.82 -0.70
C TYR A 26 -0.51 21.41 -1.69
N GLY A 27 -0.95 21.91 -2.85
CA GLY A 27 -0.06 22.57 -3.80
C GLY A 27 0.60 23.83 -3.25
N GLU A 28 -0.18 24.67 -2.53
CA GLU A 28 0.35 25.87 -1.88
C GLU A 28 1.26 25.50 -0.70
N ALA A 29 0.89 24.48 0.08
CA ALA A 29 1.70 23.96 1.19
C ALA A 29 3.06 23.46 0.70
N GLY A 30 3.08 22.67 -0.37
CA GLY A 30 4.31 22.18 -1.00
C GLY A 30 5.26 23.30 -1.36
N ALA A 31 4.77 24.38 -1.99
CA ALA A 31 5.59 25.52 -2.34
C ALA A 31 6.22 26.23 -1.12
N GLN A 32 5.57 26.19 0.06
CA GLN A 32 6.16 26.73 1.28
C GLN A 32 7.23 25.78 1.85
N TYR A 33 6.99 24.47 1.84
CA TYR A 33 7.99 23.50 2.30
C TYR A 33 9.22 23.47 1.37
N GLU A 34 9.06 23.66 0.05
CA GLU A 34 10.20 23.83 -0.87
C GLU A 34 11.07 25.00 -0.44
N LYS A 35 10.47 26.18 -0.19
CA LYS A 35 11.20 27.36 0.30
C LYS A 35 11.87 27.14 1.65
N ALA A 36 11.20 26.41 2.56
CA ALA A 36 11.79 26.05 3.84
C ALA A 36 13.05 25.21 3.67
N TYR A 37 13.01 24.21 2.77
CA TYR A 37 14.15 23.35 2.47
C TYR A 37 15.27 24.09 1.72
N GLU A 38 14.94 25.02 0.84
CA GLU A 38 15.93 25.88 0.16
C GLU A 38 16.72 26.74 1.14
N LEU A 39 16.07 27.24 2.20
CA LEU A 39 16.70 28.05 3.24
C LEU A 39 17.52 27.22 4.23
N ASP A 40 17.15 25.96 4.48
CA ASP A 40 17.87 25.06 5.36
C ASP A 40 17.79 23.62 4.83
N ASN A 41 18.70 23.28 3.93
CA ASN A 41 18.75 21.98 3.28
C ASN A 41 19.38 20.88 4.16
N THR A 42 19.82 21.22 5.36
CA THR A 42 20.27 20.22 6.35
C THR A 42 19.09 19.54 7.06
N ARG A 43 17.91 20.14 7.01
CA ARG A 43 16.65 19.66 7.57
C ARG A 43 16.00 18.61 6.67
N THR A 44 16.50 17.37 6.71
CA THR A 44 15.96 16.27 5.88
C THR A 44 14.52 15.89 6.27
N ASP A 45 14.09 16.22 7.49
CA ASP A 45 12.71 16.05 7.95
C ASP A 45 11.70 16.82 7.07
N ILE A 46 12.10 17.98 6.50
CA ILE A 46 11.27 18.76 5.57
C ILE A 46 10.97 17.93 4.30
N LEU A 47 11.93 17.17 3.78
CA LEU A 47 11.72 16.33 2.61
C LEU A 47 10.63 15.28 2.83
N LYS A 48 10.55 14.73 4.04
CA LYS A 48 9.51 13.75 4.39
C LYS A 48 8.11 14.36 4.39
N VAL A 49 7.97 15.56 4.97
CA VAL A 49 6.72 16.33 4.99
C VAL A 49 6.33 16.77 3.57
N LEU A 50 7.31 17.19 2.79
CA LEU A 50 7.11 17.61 1.41
C LEU A 50 6.65 16.47 0.52
N SER A 51 7.24 15.27 0.68
CA SER A 51 6.81 14.07 -0.05
C SER A 51 5.36 13.68 0.28
N ASP A 52 4.97 13.64 1.57
CA ASP A 52 3.57 13.40 1.98
C ASP A 52 2.62 14.45 1.37
N THR A 53 3.07 15.70 1.32
CA THR A 53 2.27 16.80 0.74
C THR A 53 2.08 16.64 -0.76
N TYR A 54 3.11 16.21 -1.50
CA TYR A 54 2.99 15.90 -2.92
C TYR A 54 2.09 14.68 -3.16
N GLU A 55 2.18 13.62 -2.35
CA GLU A 55 1.28 12.46 -2.44
C GLU A 55 -0.18 12.90 -2.27
N ARG A 56 -0.47 13.71 -1.24
CA ARG A 56 -1.82 14.26 -1.02
C ARG A 56 -2.30 15.17 -2.15
N ASN A 57 -1.37 15.85 -2.82
CA ASN A 57 -1.63 16.64 -4.02
C ASN A 57 -1.76 15.78 -5.28
N LYS A 58 -1.56 14.47 -5.18
CA LYS A 58 -1.51 13.50 -6.29
C LYS A 58 -0.36 13.74 -7.28
N ASP A 59 0.67 14.46 -6.87
CA ASP A 59 1.92 14.64 -7.64
C ASP A 59 2.90 13.52 -7.25
N TYR A 60 2.57 12.30 -7.69
CA TYR A 60 3.29 11.09 -7.27
C TYR A 60 4.75 11.05 -7.72
N VAL A 61 5.06 11.64 -8.87
CA VAL A 61 6.46 11.72 -9.35
C VAL A 61 7.29 12.49 -8.34
N LYS A 62 6.85 13.72 -8.00
CA LYS A 62 7.56 14.53 -7.01
C LYS A 62 7.56 13.88 -5.62
N ALA A 63 6.48 13.21 -5.23
CA ALA A 63 6.42 12.51 -3.95
C ALA A 63 7.51 11.44 -3.84
N ILE A 64 7.65 10.59 -4.87
CA ILE A 64 8.65 9.52 -4.92
C ILE A 64 10.06 10.12 -4.93
N ASP A 65 10.35 11.04 -5.84
CA ASP A 65 11.68 11.66 -5.97
C ASP A 65 12.12 12.36 -4.67
N THR A 66 11.18 13.04 -4.01
CA THR A 66 11.45 13.74 -2.75
C THR A 66 11.69 12.74 -1.60
N TYR A 67 10.93 11.64 -1.55
CA TYR A 67 11.15 10.62 -0.52
C TYR A 67 12.47 9.89 -0.72
N GLU A 68 12.84 9.57 -1.96
CA GLU A 68 14.16 9.00 -2.28
C GLU A 68 15.30 9.95 -1.91
N LYS A 69 15.14 11.24 -2.17
CA LYS A 69 16.09 12.27 -1.73
C LYS A 69 16.23 12.29 -0.21
N TYR A 70 15.12 12.16 0.54
CA TYR A 70 15.14 12.00 2.00
C TYR A 70 15.93 10.76 2.42
N MET A 71 15.64 9.59 1.83
CA MET A 71 16.33 8.35 2.17
C MET A 71 17.84 8.39 1.88
N ASN A 72 18.23 9.09 0.83
CA ASN A 72 19.65 9.21 0.41
C ASN A 72 20.41 10.30 1.17
N ALA A 73 19.74 11.25 1.81
CA ALA A 73 20.39 12.34 2.55
C ALA A 73 21.12 11.84 3.82
N ASP A 74 20.60 10.80 4.46
CA ASP A 74 21.24 10.12 5.60
C ASP A 74 20.86 8.65 5.59
N THR A 75 21.70 7.83 4.96
CA THR A 75 21.45 6.40 4.78
C THR A 75 21.43 5.61 6.09
N VAL A 76 22.05 6.11 7.15
CA VAL A 76 22.05 5.46 8.47
C VAL A 76 20.71 5.69 9.20
N ASN A 77 20.20 6.92 9.15
CA ASN A 77 19.00 7.30 9.92
C ASN A 77 17.70 7.25 9.10
N ASN A 78 17.79 7.43 7.76
CA ASN A 78 16.65 7.59 6.88
C ASN A 78 16.33 6.33 6.05
N GLN A 79 16.93 5.18 6.36
CA GLN A 79 16.64 3.91 5.68
C GLN A 79 16.15 2.84 6.67
N ARG A 80 15.27 3.22 7.57
CA ARG A 80 14.60 2.28 8.48
C ARG A 80 13.53 1.49 7.73
N VAL A 81 13.10 0.38 8.31
CA VAL A 81 12.04 -0.47 7.72
C VAL A 81 10.80 0.35 7.36
N MET A 82 10.41 1.30 8.23
CA MET A 82 9.27 2.16 7.99
C MET A 82 9.46 3.09 6.79
N ASP A 83 10.66 3.49 6.46
CA ASP A 83 10.91 4.37 5.32
C ASP A 83 10.70 3.61 4.00
N TYR A 84 11.13 2.36 3.91
CA TYR A 84 10.81 1.48 2.78
C TYR A 84 9.31 1.20 2.68
N TYR A 85 8.65 0.99 3.80
CA TYR A 85 7.21 0.78 3.84
C TYR A 85 6.45 1.99 3.29
N LEU A 86 6.79 3.20 3.72
CA LEU A 86 6.15 4.45 3.26
C LEU A 86 6.43 4.73 1.78
N LEU A 87 7.69 4.57 1.32
CA LEU A 87 8.01 4.72 -0.10
C LEU A 87 7.24 3.70 -0.96
N GLY A 88 7.13 2.46 -0.48
CA GLY A 88 6.32 1.43 -1.12
C GLY A 88 4.86 1.84 -1.27
N GLN A 89 4.26 2.44 -0.23
CA GLN A 89 2.88 2.94 -0.27
C GLN A 89 2.72 4.10 -1.28
N ILE A 90 3.64 5.05 -1.33
CA ILE A 90 3.62 6.13 -2.32
C ILE A 90 3.68 5.56 -3.74
N CYS A 91 4.58 4.60 -3.99
CA CYS A 91 4.67 3.92 -5.29
C CYS A 91 3.39 3.15 -5.63
N TYR A 92 2.76 2.47 -4.65
CA TYR A 92 1.50 1.79 -4.84
C TYR A 92 0.37 2.77 -5.22
N SER A 93 0.27 3.91 -4.51
CA SER A 93 -0.69 4.99 -4.83
C SER A 93 -0.46 5.54 -6.24
N ALA A 94 0.80 5.72 -6.63
CA ALA A 94 1.18 6.13 -7.99
C ALA A 94 0.72 5.11 -9.05
N GLY A 95 0.93 3.82 -8.80
CA GLY A 95 0.48 2.75 -9.68
C GLY A 95 -1.03 2.70 -9.83
N GLN A 96 -1.77 2.84 -8.72
CA GLN A 96 -3.23 2.92 -8.77
C GLN A 96 -3.74 4.16 -9.54
N ALA A 97 -3.02 5.26 -9.51
CA ALA A 97 -3.40 6.46 -10.25
C ALA A 97 -3.08 6.38 -11.75
N ALA A 98 -2.17 5.48 -12.14
CA ALA A 98 -1.69 5.33 -13.51
C ALA A 98 -2.47 4.29 -14.33
N GLN A 99 -3.74 4.00 -14.00
CA GLN A 99 -4.55 2.94 -14.65
C GLN A 99 -4.71 3.13 -16.17
N ASP A 100 -4.62 4.35 -16.66
CA ASP A 100 -4.70 4.66 -18.09
C ASP A 100 -3.44 4.22 -18.89
N SER A 101 -2.35 3.87 -18.19
CA SER A 101 -1.09 3.39 -18.78
C SER A 101 -0.60 2.13 -18.05
N VAL A 102 -0.84 0.98 -18.64
CA VAL A 102 -0.41 -0.32 -18.10
C VAL A 102 1.10 -0.36 -17.83
N GLU A 103 1.90 0.25 -18.70
CA GLU A 103 3.35 0.32 -18.55
C GLU A 103 3.74 1.13 -17.31
N LEU A 104 3.19 2.33 -17.16
CA LEU A 104 3.47 3.22 -16.03
C LEU A 104 2.94 2.62 -14.71
N MET A 105 1.74 2.06 -14.74
CA MET A 105 1.15 1.34 -13.61
C MET A 105 2.08 0.23 -13.14
N ASN A 106 2.52 -0.65 -14.05
CA ASN A 106 3.42 -1.75 -13.71
C ASN A 106 4.77 -1.26 -13.20
N MET A 107 5.34 -0.20 -13.76
CA MET A 107 6.59 0.38 -13.28
C MET A 107 6.48 0.78 -11.81
N TYR A 108 5.43 1.50 -11.42
CA TYR A 108 5.25 1.92 -10.03
C TYR A 108 4.93 0.76 -9.10
N LEU A 109 4.09 -0.19 -9.52
CA LEU A 109 3.73 -1.34 -8.70
C LEU A 109 4.90 -2.31 -8.48
N LEU A 110 5.79 -2.48 -9.46
CA LEU A 110 7.03 -3.24 -9.30
C LEU A 110 8.00 -2.53 -8.35
N LYS A 111 8.09 -1.19 -8.42
CA LYS A 111 8.88 -0.42 -7.46
C LYS A 111 8.33 -0.58 -6.04
N ALA A 112 7.01 -0.52 -5.88
CA ALA A 112 6.34 -0.78 -4.61
C ALA A 112 6.67 -2.20 -4.07
N ASP A 113 6.55 -3.23 -4.92
CA ASP A 113 6.88 -4.62 -4.58
C ASP A 113 8.33 -4.74 -4.06
N THR A 114 9.29 -4.10 -4.73
CA THR A 114 10.69 -4.07 -4.30
C THR A 114 10.85 -3.44 -2.90
N MET A 115 10.16 -2.34 -2.64
CA MET A 115 10.21 -1.68 -1.33
C MET A 115 9.61 -2.57 -0.23
N PHE A 116 8.48 -3.22 -0.50
CA PHE A 116 7.86 -4.14 0.45
C PHE A 116 8.67 -5.43 0.64
N GLN A 117 9.41 -5.87 -0.39
CA GLN A 117 10.35 -6.97 -0.25
C GLN A 117 11.44 -6.63 0.80
N VAL A 118 11.99 -5.41 0.77
CA VAL A 118 12.96 -4.96 1.79
C VAL A 118 12.33 -4.94 3.18
N VAL A 119 11.04 -4.58 3.30
CA VAL A 119 10.31 -4.66 4.58
C VAL A 119 10.28 -6.09 5.10
N ILE A 120 9.98 -7.07 4.24
CA ILE A 120 9.97 -8.50 4.59
C ILE A 120 11.36 -8.97 5.04
N GLU A 121 12.40 -8.66 4.28
CA GLU A 121 13.78 -9.06 4.59
C GLU A 121 14.25 -8.54 5.95
N ARG A 122 13.85 -7.31 6.31
CA ARG A 122 14.24 -6.68 7.56
C ARG A 122 13.30 -6.99 8.74
N SER A 123 12.07 -7.41 8.43
CA SER A 123 11.03 -7.68 9.43
C SER A 123 10.13 -8.83 8.95
N PRO A 124 10.63 -10.07 8.89
CA PRO A 124 9.93 -11.20 8.29
C PRO A 124 8.66 -11.63 9.05
N MET A 125 8.48 -11.18 10.29
CA MET A 125 7.29 -11.43 11.09
C MET A 125 6.23 -10.33 10.94
N ASP A 126 6.51 -9.28 10.18
CA ASP A 126 5.57 -8.20 9.91
C ASP A 126 4.74 -8.51 8.66
N TYR A 127 3.49 -8.92 8.85
CA TYR A 127 2.57 -9.25 7.75
C TYR A 127 2.36 -8.12 6.74
N ARG A 128 2.64 -6.85 7.11
CA ARG A 128 2.38 -5.68 6.25
C ARG A 128 3.18 -5.70 4.96
N GLY A 129 4.44 -6.16 5.01
CA GLY A 129 5.25 -6.32 3.80
C GLY A 129 4.60 -7.29 2.81
N TYR A 130 4.19 -8.46 3.28
CA TYR A 130 3.52 -9.48 2.47
C TYR A 130 2.17 -8.99 1.92
N LEU A 131 1.33 -8.39 2.77
CA LEU A 131 0.04 -7.85 2.38
C LEU A 131 0.15 -6.83 1.26
N TRP A 132 1.07 -5.88 1.38
CA TRP A 132 1.18 -4.83 0.37
C TRP A 132 1.78 -5.34 -0.95
N ARG A 133 2.63 -6.35 -0.91
CA ARG A 133 3.05 -7.09 -2.11
C ARG A 133 1.86 -7.78 -2.77
N SER A 134 1.01 -8.46 -1.98
CA SER A 134 -0.21 -9.11 -2.49
C SER A 134 -1.11 -8.09 -3.19
N ARG A 135 -1.33 -6.94 -2.59
CA ARG A 135 -2.14 -5.86 -3.18
C ARG A 135 -1.54 -5.31 -4.47
N ALA A 136 -0.21 -5.09 -4.51
CA ALA A 136 0.45 -4.63 -5.71
C ALA A 136 0.33 -5.65 -6.86
N ALA A 137 0.47 -6.93 -6.56
CA ALA A 137 0.29 -8.02 -7.52
C ALA A 137 -1.17 -8.13 -8.00
N ALA A 138 -2.15 -7.97 -7.09
CA ALA A 138 -3.58 -8.02 -7.44
C ALA A 138 -3.99 -6.87 -8.38
N VAL A 139 -3.43 -5.66 -8.20
CA VAL A 139 -3.70 -4.54 -9.13
C VAL A 139 -3.11 -4.80 -10.51
N ARG A 140 -2.01 -5.55 -10.61
CA ARG A 140 -1.37 -5.92 -11.90
C ARG A 140 -2.09 -7.04 -12.63
N ASP A 141 -2.90 -7.83 -11.93
CA ASP A 141 -3.69 -8.94 -12.48
C ASP A 141 -5.16 -8.84 -12.02
N PRO A 142 -5.88 -7.78 -12.44
CA PRO A 142 -7.24 -7.51 -11.95
C PRO A 142 -8.27 -8.56 -12.38
N GLU A 143 -8.00 -9.28 -13.47
CA GLU A 143 -8.87 -10.35 -13.96
C GLU A 143 -8.48 -11.73 -13.38
N LEU A 144 -7.51 -11.80 -12.47
CA LEU A 144 -7.04 -13.03 -11.82
C LEU A 144 -6.58 -14.12 -12.82
N LYS A 145 -6.14 -13.72 -14.02
CA LYS A 145 -5.74 -14.66 -15.09
C LYS A 145 -4.44 -15.37 -14.78
N GLU A 146 -3.46 -14.63 -14.26
CA GLU A 146 -2.13 -15.14 -13.94
C GLU A 146 -2.03 -15.63 -12.50
N GLY A 147 -2.89 -15.13 -11.62
CA GLY A 147 -2.89 -15.44 -10.19
C GLY A 147 -1.67 -14.88 -9.46
N LEU A 148 -1.16 -13.72 -9.92
CA LEU A 148 0.07 -13.12 -9.39
C LEU A 148 0.04 -12.91 -7.88
N ALA A 149 -1.10 -12.55 -7.31
CA ALA A 149 -1.22 -12.30 -5.88
C ALA A 149 -1.52 -13.56 -5.05
N LYS A 150 -1.87 -14.70 -5.69
CA LYS A 150 -2.22 -15.93 -4.97
C LYS A 150 -1.15 -16.38 -3.99
N PRO A 151 0.11 -16.65 -4.41
CA PRO A 151 1.14 -17.09 -3.48
C PRO A 151 1.43 -16.07 -2.39
N LEU A 152 1.34 -14.78 -2.69
CA LEU A 152 1.61 -13.70 -1.76
C LEU A 152 0.53 -13.56 -0.68
N TYR A 153 -0.74 -13.76 -1.01
CA TYR A 153 -1.80 -13.84 0.00
C TYR A 153 -1.69 -15.11 0.86
N GLU A 154 -1.28 -16.24 0.29
CA GLU A 154 -0.99 -17.46 1.05
C GLU A 154 0.15 -17.25 2.06
N GLU A 155 1.23 -16.56 1.65
CA GLU A 155 2.31 -16.14 2.54
C GLU A 155 1.82 -15.17 3.62
N THR A 156 0.99 -14.19 3.26
CA THR A 156 0.39 -13.25 4.22
C THR A 156 -0.39 -13.98 5.32
N LEU A 157 -1.21 -14.95 4.93
CA LEU A 157 -1.96 -15.80 5.88
C LEU A 157 -1.02 -16.63 6.75
N THR A 158 0.03 -17.21 6.16
CA THR A 158 1.02 -18.00 6.89
C THR A 158 1.70 -17.20 7.99
N VAL A 159 2.05 -15.93 7.73
CA VAL A 159 2.66 -15.05 8.74
C VAL A 159 1.63 -14.66 9.80
N LEU A 160 0.41 -14.35 9.41
CA LEU A 160 -0.65 -13.99 10.36
C LEU A 160 -1.04 -15.16 11.27
N ASP A 161 -1.06 -16.39 10.77
CA ASP A 161 -1.45 -17.60 11.53
C ASP A 161 -0.42 -18.00 12.60
N GLN A 162 0.78 -17.39 12.60
CA GLN A 162 1.75 -17.61 13.67
C GLN A 162 1.29 -17.06 15.03
N ASP A 163 0.37 -16.09 15.03
CA ASP A 163 -0.33 -15.63 16.24
C ASP A 163 -1.84 -15.79 16.05
N PRO A 164 -2.45 -16.81 16.65
CA PRO A 164 -3.90 -17.07 16.52
C PRO A 164 -4.78 -15.89 16.93
N SER A 165 -4.31 -15.02 17.84
CA SER A 165 -5.06 -13.85 18.27
C SER A 165 -5.27 -12.81 17.15
N ASN A 166 -4.55 -12.94 16.03
CA ASN A 166 -4.70 -12.06 14.89
C ASN A 166 -6.09 -12.14 14.23
N LYS A 167 -6.80 -13.26 14.37
CA LYS A 167 -8.18 -13.40 13.86
C LYS A 167 -9.19 -12.55 14.62
N GLU A 168 -8.88 -12.21 15.88
CA GLU A 168 -9.75 -11.42 16.75
C GLU A 168 -9.48 -9.90 16.65
N LYS A 169 -8.25 -9.51 16.28
CA LYS A 169 -7.87 -8.10 16.14
C LYS A 169 -8.51 -7.49 14.90
N ALA A 170 -9.23 -6.38 15.04
CA ALA A 170 -9.97 -5.74 13.94
C ALA A 170 -9.11 -5.42 12.70
N ALA A 171 -7.85 -5.05 12.87
CA ALA A 171 -6.96 -4.71 11.77
C ALA A 171 -6.58 -5.96 10.95
N THR A 172 -6.13 -7.02 11.59
CA THR A 172 -5.69 -8.26 10.94
C THR A 172 -6.87 -9.10 10.47
N LYS A 173 -8.02 -9.06 11.16
CA LYS A 173 -9.28 -9.68 10.71
C LYS A 173 -9.67 -9.21 9.30
N ARG A 174 -9.53 -7.90 9.00
CA ARG A 174 -9.78 -7.38 7.65
C ARG A 174 -8.82 -7.95 6.60
N VAL A 175 -7.57 -8.21 7.00
CA VAL A 175 -6.57 -8.81 6.11
C VAL A 175 -6.92 -10.25 5.80
N TYR A 176 -7.36 -11.05 6.78
CA TYR A 176 -7.85 -12.40 6.55
C TYR A 176 -9.04 -12.42 5.58
N ILE A 177 -10.02 -11.52 5.79
CA ILE A 177 -11.20 -11.41 4.90
C ILE A 177 -10.76 -11.06 3.47
N GLU A 178 -9.85 -10.10 3.30
CA GLU A 178 -9.31 -9.71 2.01
C GLU A 178 -8.60 -10.89 1.32
N ALA A 179 -7.72 -11.57 2.04
CA ALA A 179 -6.97 -12.71 1.50
C ALA A 179 -7.88 -13.89 1.12
N TYR A 180 -8.81 -14.27 2.00
CA TYR A 180 -9.76 -15.35 1.72
C TYR A 180 -10.70 -15.01 0.57
N LYS A 181 -11.13 -13.75 0.48
CA LYS A 181 -11.94 -13.28 -0.66
C LYS A 181 -11.18 -13.45 -1.97
N TYR A 182 -9.95 -12.94 -2.05
CA TYR A 182 -9.10 -13.06 -3.24
C TYR A 182 -8.86 -14.52 -3.63
N LEU A 183 -8.42 -15.35 -2.67
CA LEU A 183 -8.08 -16.75 -2.90
C LEU A 183 -9.31 -17.58 -3.32
N GLY A 184 -10.46 -17.30 -2.73
CA GLY A 184 -11.72 -17.90 -3.12
C GLY A 184 -12.10 -17.55 -4.57
N TYR A 185 -12.05 -16.26 -4.95
CA TYR A 185 -12.35 -15.85 -6.33
C TYR A 185 -11.37 -16.40 -7.35
N TYR A 186 -10.07 -16.41 -7.03
CA TYR A 186 -9.07 -17.03 -7.91
C TYR A 186 -9.40 -18.49 -8.20
N ASN A 187 -9.72 -19.29 -7.15
CA ASN A 187 -10.08 -20.68 -7.34
C ASN A 187 -11.44 -20.84 -8.04
N TYR A 188 -12.42 -19.97 -7.75
CA TYR A 188 -13.71 -19.98 -8.45
C TYR A 188 -13.55 -19.87 -9.95
N LEU A 189 -12.68 -18.97 -10.45
CA LEU A 189 -12.41 -18.85 -11.88
C LEU A 189 -11.80 -20.13 -12.49
N GLN A 190 -11.07 -20.93 -11.70
CA GLN A 190 -10.51 -22.20 -12.16
C GLN A 190 -11.57 -23.31 -12.31
N THR A 191 -12.79 -23.13 -11.81
CA THR A 191 -13.89 -24.13 -11.93
C THR A 191 -14.32 -24.35 -13.39
N THR A 192 -14.01 -23.41 -14.27
CA THR A 192 -14.26 -23.54 -15.73
C THR A 192 -13.28 -24.48 -16.42
N ASN A 193 -12.16 -24.80 -15.79
CA ASN A 193 -11.19 -25.78 -16.30
C ASN A 193 -11.59 -27.19 -15.88
N PRO A 194 -12.02 -28.10 -16.82
CA PRO A 194 -12.49 -29.44 -16.46
C PRO A 194 -11.48 -30.26 -15.66
N ALA A 195 -10.18 -30.08 -15.92
CA ALA A 195 -9.13 -30.83 -15.25
C ALA A 195 -8.93 -30.41 -13.78
N LYS A 196 -9.33 -29.20 -13.42
CA LYS A 196 -9.16 -28.61 -12.07
C LYS A 196 -10.48 -28.42 -11.34
N LYS A 197 -11.61 -28.66 -11.99
CA LYS A 197 -12.95 -28.28 -11.50
C LYS A 197 -13.21 -28.69 -10.05
N ASN A 198 -13.05 -29.96 -9.73
CA ASN A 198 -13.37 -30.47 -8.40
C ASN A 198 -12.44 -29.91 -7.30
N GLU A 199 -11.15 -29.77 -7.60
CA GLU A 199 -10.17 -29.17 -6.71
C GLU A 199 -10.48 -27.68 -6.50
N ALA A 200 -10.79 -26.96 -7.57
CA ALA A 200 -11.13 -25.57 -7.54
C ALA A 200 -12.42 -25.28 -6.74
N ILE A 201 -13.46 -26.13 -6.91
CA ILE A 201 -14.69 -26.04 -6.11
C ILE A 201 -14.38 -26.22 -4.62
N ALA A 202 -13.61 -27.26 -4.27
CA ALA A 202 -13.25 -27.52 -2.89
C ALA A 202 -12.45 -26.37 -2.26
N ALA A 203 -11.45 -25.85 -2.97
CA ALA A 203 -10.63 -24.72 -2.51
C ALA A 203 -11.46 -23.42 -2.37
N THR A 204 -12.36 -23.15 -3.32
CA THR A 204 -13.26 -22.00 -3.25
C THR A 204 -14.13 -22.05 -2.00
N LYS A 205 -14.76 -23.21 -1.76
CA LYS A 205 -15.60 -23.45 -0.56
C LYS A 205 -14.80 -23.26 0.73
N ASP A 206 -13.59 -23.81 0.80
CA ASP A 206 -12.73 -23.68 1.98
C ASP A 206 -12.43 -22.21 2.31
N TYR A 207 -11.94 -21.44 1.33
CA TYR A 207 -11.60 -20.04 1.56
C TYR A 207 -12.82 -19.16 1.87
N TRP A 208 -13.93 -19.32 1.16
CA TRP A 208 -15.13 -18.53 1.41
C TRP A 208 -15.82 -18.88 2.71
N ASN A 209 -15.82 -20.15 3.13
CA ASN A 209 -16.32 -20.52 4.46
C ASN A 209 -15.44 -19.91 5.58
N LYS A 210 -14.11 -19.96 5.47
CA LYS A 210 -13.20 -19.28 6.40
C LYS A 210 -13.44 -17.77 6.45
N MET A 211 -13.76 -17.16 5.30
CA MET A 211 -14.15 -15.75 5.26
C MET A 211 -15.46 -15.52 6.02
N LEU A 212 -16.48 -16.36 5.83
CA LEU A 212 -17.79 -16.25 6.51
C LEU A 212 -17.70 -16.51 8.01
N GLU A 213 -16.74 -17.28 8.49
CA GLU A 213 -16.47 -17.40 9.94
C GLU A 213 -16.10 -16.02 10.55
N LEU A 214 -15.44 -15.18 9.76
CA LEU A 214 -15.02 -13.84 10.18
C LEU A 214 -16.06 -12.76 9.87
N ASP A 215 -16.81 -12.92 8.78
CA ASP A 215 -17.84 -11.99 8.31
C ASP A 215 -19.12 -12.75 7.90
N PRO A 216 -19.91 -13.24 8.89
CA PRO A 216 -21.09 -14.07 8.61
C PRO A 216 -22.20 -13.36 7.83
N GLY A 217 -22.20 -12.03 7.82
CA GLY A 217 -23.20 -11.22 7.13
C GLY A 217 -22.88 -10.94 5.66
N ASN A 218 -21.83 -11.52 5.10
CA ASN A 218 -21.42 -11.25 3.72
C ASN A 218 -22.33 -11.95 2.71
N THR A 219 -23.38 -11.21 2.27
CA THR A 219 -24.41 -11.73 1.36
C THR A 219 -23.85 -12.10 -0.01
N GLU A 220 -22.85 -11.37 -0.51
CA GLU A 220 -22.19 -11.65 -1.79
C GLU A 220 -21.61 -13.07 -1.81
N ILE A 221 -20.85 -13.42 -0.78
CA ILE A 221 -20.20 -14.73 -0.68
C ILE A 221 -21.21 -15.85 -0.36
N LEU A 222 -22.24 -15.56 0.44
CA LEU A 222 -23.32 -16.52 0.71
C LEU A 222 -24.07 -16.90 -0.58
N GLU A 223 -24.35 -15.95 -1.46
CA GLU A 223 -24.99 -16.22 -2.76
C GLU A 223 -24.05 -16.93 -3.74
N ALA A 224 -22.77 -16.53 -3.76
CA ALA A 224 -21.78 -17.17 -4.60
C ALA A 224 -21.58 -18.66 -4.23
N LEU A 225 -21.60 -19.01 -2.94
CA LEU A 225 -21.54 -20.41 -2.49
C LEU A 225 -22.75 -21.22 -2.94
N LYS A 226 -23.96 -20.66 -2.89
CA LYS A 226 -25.17 -21.35 -3.40
C LYS A 226 -25.06 -21.63 -4.91
N THR A 227 -24.52 -20.68 -5.66
CA THR A 227 -24.29 -20.86 -7.10
C THR A 227 -23.25 -21.97 -7.35
N LEU A 228 -22.19 -22.00 -6.54
CA LEU A 228 -21.13 -23.02 -6.63
C LEU A 228 -21.63 -24.44 -6.33
N ASP A 229 -22.63 -24.57 -5.43
CA ASP A 229 -23.25 -25.87 -5.10
C ASP A 229 -24.09 -26.44 -6.25
N SER A 230 -24.45 -25.63 -7.22
CA SER A 230 -25.20 -26.03 -8.42
C SER A 230 -24.32 -26.42 -9.61
N LEU A 231 -22.99 -26.29 -9.51
CA LEU A 231 -22.02 -26.64 -10.55
C LEU A 231 -21.63 -28.14 -10.45
#